data_bc012357574498ec36e38392c6502693
#
_entry.id   bc012357574498ec36e38392c6502693
#
_cell.length_a   1.000
_cell.length_b   1.000
_cell.length_c   1.000
_cell.angle_alpha   90.00
_cell.angle_beta   90.00
_cell.angle_gamma   90.00
#
_symmetry.space_group_name_H-M   'P 1'
#
loop_
_entity.id
_entity.type
_entity.pdbx_description
1 polymer ?
#
loop_
_entity_poly.entity_id
_entity_poly.type
_entity_poly.pdbx_seq_one_letter_code
_entity_poly.pdbx_strand_id
1 'polypeptide(L)'
;MKTIIKNTNAEYHSGEGVSKSDLDLLHECPEKYRYKKDNPEEEQTPALLFGSLVHKLILEPDEFDKEYAVTPVCDKRTKEGKAIYANYLETLNNRTEITESDYEKAVAMRDTVMSNPKAKSLLTGGTTETSYYWNDSRTGVLCKCRPDKVNKGYIIDLKTTGDASPSGFAKSLNDYRYHVQAAWYLRGYEAATGIKPEGFIFIAVEKKAPYSTAIYVCNDISAEIGAREADQDIDIFVSCSESGNWYGYGGEKNEVMSIDLPQWVLKQQAI
;
A
#
# COMPACT_ATOMS: atom_id res chain seq x y z
N MET A 1 11.21 17.34 12.60
CA MET A 1 11.94 17.35 11.34
C MET A 1 10.93 17.36 10.21
N LYS A 2 11.12 18.15 9.19
CA LYS A 2 10.28 18.14 7.97
C LYS A 2 11.18 17.84 6.81
N THR A 3 10.97 16.74 6.11
CA THR A 3 11.86 16.33 5.03
C THR A 3 11.05 15.69 3.91
N ILE A 4 11.36 16.08 2.68
CA ILE A 4 10.76 15.54 1.46
C ILE A 4 11.90 14.93 0.65
N ILE A 5 11.80 13.64 0.36
CA ILE A 5 12.88 12.89 -0.30
C ILE A 5 12.28 12.02 -1.41
N LYS A 6 12.95 11.99 -2.56
CA LYS A 6 12.72 10.96 -3.57
C LYS A 6 13.73 9.84 -3.33
N ASN A 7 13.31 8.78 -2.69
CA ASN A 7 14.08 7.58 -2.40
C ASN A 7 13.43 6.34 -3.02
N THR A 8 14.15 5.25 -3.07
CA THR A 8 13.63 3.97 -3.56
C THR A 8 12.63 3.38 -2.57
N ASN A 9 11.85 2.40 -3.03
CA ASN A 9 10.91 1.68 -2.17
C ASN A 9 11.64 0.97 -1.00
N ALA A 10 12.79 0.34 -1.29
CA ALA A 10 13.60 -0.31 -0.28
C ALA A 10 14.14 0.67 0.78
N GLU A 11 14.65 1.83 0.36
CA GLU A 11 15.11 2.89 1.29
C GLU A 11 13.97 3.46 2.14
N TYR A 12 12.77 3.61 1.56
CA TYR A 12 11.59 4.05 2.32
C TYR A 12 11.20 3.03 3.38
N HIS A 13 11.13 1.74 3.03
CA HIS A 13 10.71 0.70 3.97
C HIS A 13 11.74 0.45 5.07
N SER A 14 13.03 0.46 4.75
CA SER A 14 14.11 0.29 5.73
C SER A 14 14.38 1.54 6.59
N GLY A 15 13.94 2.72 6.13
CA GLY A 15 14.15 3.98 6.82
C GLY A 15 13.35 4.12 8.11
N GLU A 16 13.83 5.00 9.01
CA GLU A 16 13.15 5.33 10.27
C GLU A 16 11.79 6.00 10.05
N GLY A 17 10.98 6.01 11.08
CA GLY A 17 9.66 6.64 11.12
C GLY A 17 8.52 5.65 10.99
N VAL A 18 7.42 5.95 11.70
CA VAL A 18 6.19 5.16 11.67
C VAL A 18 5.44 5.44 10.38
N SER A 19 5.12 4.38 9.64
CA SER A 19 4.36 4.42 8.39
C SER A 19 2.92 3.91 8.60
N LYS A 20 2.08 4.04 7.56
CA LYS A 20 0.71 3.50 7.61
C LYS A 20 0.69 1.98 7.84
N SER A 21 1.59 1.23 7.21
CA SER A 21 1.68 -0.21 7.44
C SER A 21 2.13 -0.57 8.86
N ASP A 22 2.91 0.30 9.51
CA ASP A 22 3.26 0.16 10.92
C ASP A 22 2.03 0.38 11.81
N LEU A 23 1.18 1.37 11.49
CA LEU A 23 -0.09 1.58 12.19
C LEU A 23 -1.01 0.35 12.09
N ASP A 24 -1.09 -0.29 10.92
CA ASP A 24 -1.90 -1.49 10.76
C ASP A 24 -1.41 -2.65 11.65
N LEU A 25 -0.10 -2.83 11.76
CA LEU A 25 0.47 -3.85 12.64
C LEU A 25 0.24 -3.54 14.11
N LEU A 26 0.39 -2.28 14.51
CA LEU A 26 0.12 -1.83 15.89
C LEU A 26 -1.36 -2.01 16.24
N HIS A 27 -2.26 -1.69 15.31
CA HIS A 27 -3.70 -1.89 15.47
C HIS A 27 -4.06 -3.37 15.62
N GLU A 28 -3.44 -4.23 14.84
CA GLU A 28 -3.67 -5.67 14.91
C GLU A 28 -3.08 -6.27 16.19
N CYS A 29 -1.80 -6.00 16.47
CA CYS A 29 -1.07 -6.55 17.59
C CYS A 29 0.32 -5.91 17.71
N PRO A 30 0.64 -5.16 18.77
CA PRO A 30 1.95 -4.54 18.96
C PRO A 30 3.14 -5.50 18.88
N GLU A 31 2.98 -6.74 19.34
CA GLU A 31 4.00 -7.80 19.24
C GLU A 31 4.36 -8.09 17.77
N LYS A 32 3.37 -8.11 16.86
CA LYS A 32 3.60 -8.30 15.42
C LYS A 32 4.39 -7.15 14.81
N TYR A 33 4.08 -5.90 15.21
CA TYR A 33 4.87 -4.76 14.81
C TYR A 33 6.34 -4.93 15.22
N ARG A 34 6.58 -5.25 16.49
CA ARG A 34 7.94 -5.42 17.02
C ARG A 34 8.67 -6.55 16.29
N TYR A 35 8.01 -7.69 16.14
CA TYR A 35 8.56 -8.83 15.41
C TYR A 35 9.00 -8.46 13.99
N LYS A 36 8.14 -7.75 13.25
CA LYS A 36 8.45 -7.30 11.88
C LYS A 36 9.63 -6.34 11.82
N LYS A 37 9.76 -5.45 12.81
CA LYS A 37 10.90 -4.52 12.89
C LYS A 37 12.21 -5.25 13.19
N ASP A 38 12.17 -6.28 14.01
CA ASP A 38 13.35 -7.09 14.35
C ASP A 38 13.71 -8.10 13.22
N ASN A 39 12.74 -8.45 12.37
CA ASN A 39 12.88 -9.41 11.28
C ASN A 39 12.36 -8.77 9.97
N PRO A 40 13.15 -7.90 9.34
CA PRO A 40 12.71 -7.09 8.21
C PRO A 40 12.56 -7.85 6.89
N GLU A 41 12.83 -9.15 6.83
CA GLU A 41 12.65 -9.95 5.62
C GLU A 41 11.17 -10.01 5.23
N GLU A 42 10.87 -9.53 4.04
CA GLU A 42 9.53 -9.61 3.47
C GLU A 42 9.48 -10.73 2.41
N GLU A 43 8.59 -11.70 2.62
CA GLU A 43 8.17 -12.55 1.51
C GLU A 43 7.33 -11.72 0.54
N GLN A 44 7.84 -11.50 -0.65
CA GLN A 44 7.11 -10.88 -1.74
C GLN A 44 6.07 -11.86 -2.29
N THR A 45 4.83 -11.77 -1.81
CA THR A 45 3.76 -12.62 -2.33
C THR A 45 3.47 -12.33 -3.81
N PRO A 46 3.00 -13.31 -4.61
CA PRO A 46 2.62 -13.06 -6.01
C PRO A 46 1.60 -11.94 -6.18
N ALA A 47 0.71 -11.76 -5.20
CA ALA A 47 -0.30 -10.70 -5.23
C ALA A 47 0.32 -9.30 -5.02
N LEU A 48 1.30 -9.18 -4.13
CA LEU A 48 2.05 -7.93 -3.92
C LEU A 48 2.92 -7.62 -5.12
N LEU A 49 3.64 -8.60 -5.66
CA LEU A 49 4.44 -8.44 -6.88
C LEU A 49 3.59 -7.93 -8.05
N PHE A 50 2.43 -8.55 -8.28
CA PHE A 50 1.52 -8.11 -9.35
C PHE A 50 0.97 -6.70 -9.11
N GLY A 51 0.64 -6.35 -7.87
CA GLY A 51 0.25 -4.98 -7.51
C GLY A 51 1.35 -3.96 -7.83
N SER A 52 2.59 -4.23 -7.39
CA SER A 52 3.76 -3.38 -7.66
C SER A 52 4.04 -3.24 -9.16
N LEU A 53 3.87 -4.32 -9.93
CA LEU A 53 3.99 -4.30 -11.39
C LEU A 53 2.98 -3.33 -12.04
N VAL A 54 1.71 -3.40 -11.65
CA VAL A 54 0.66 -2.50 -12.18
C VAL A 54 0.96 -1.05 -11.78
N HIS A 55 1.36 -0.80 -10.53
CA HIS A 55 1.77 0.53 -10.05
C HIS A 55 2.91 1.09 -10.89
N LYS A 56 3.98 0.31 -11.11
CA LYS A 56 5.14 0.74 -11.90
C LYS A 56 4.76 1.11 -13.33
N LEU A 57 3.96 0.28 -14.02
CA LEU A 57 3.53 0.55 -15.39
C LEU A 57 2.64 1.79 -15.53
N ILE A 58 1.90 2.17 -14.48
CA ILE A 58 1.00 3.34 -14.50
C ILE A 58 1.70 4.61 -14.03
N LEU A 59 2.48 4.51 -12.95
CA LEU A 59 3.03 5.67 -12.24
C LEU A 59 4.42 6.05 -12.71
N GLU A 60 5.25 5.08 -13.08
CA GLU A 60 6.66 5.26 -13.45
C GLU A 60 7.03 4.35 -14.65
N PRO A 61 6.35 4.47 -15.81
CA PRO A 61 6.54 3.57 -16.95
C PRO A 61 7.99 3.58 -17.48
N ASP A 62 8.69 4.71 -17.39
CA ASP A 62 10.08 4.85 -17.84
C ASP A 62 11.10 4.10 -16.94
N GLU A 63 10.69 3.72 -15.73
CA GLU A 63 11.52 2.95 -14.80
C GLU A 63 11.25 1.44 -14.89
N PHE A 64 10.23 1.02 -15.63
CA PHE A 64 9.80 -0.38 -15.71
C PHE A 64 10.94 -1.32 -16.11
N ASP A 65 11.61 -1.05 -17.23
CA ASP A 65 12.67 -1.91 -17.76
C ASP A 65 13.93 -1.97 -16.88
N LYS A 66 14.04 -1.08 -15.90
CA LYS A 66 15.14 -1.09 -14.92
C LYS A 66 14.86 -2.04 -13.77
N GLU A 67 13.58 -2.25 -13.42
CA GLU A 67 13.18 -3.03 -12.26
C GLU A 67 12.62 -4.41 -12.62
N TYR A 68 12.02 -4.55 -13.80
CA TYR A 68 11.35 -5.78 -14.23
C TYR A 68 11.93 -6.34 -15.53
N ALA A 69 11.86 -7.65 -15.67
CA ALA A 69 12.18 -8.35 -16.89
C ALA A 69 11.12 -9.41 -17.20
N VAL A 70 10.58 -9.37 -18.40
CA VAL A 70 9.58 -10.36 -18.86
C VAL A 70 10.29 -11.65 -19.23
N THR A 71 9.91 -12.75 -18.59
CA THR A 71 10.47 -14.08 -18.85
C THR A 71 10.04 -14.56 -20.25
N PRO A 72 10.97 -14.94 -21.13
CA PRO A 72 10.62 -15.39 -22.48
C PRO A 72 9.83 -16.70 -22.44
N VAL A 73 8.82 -16.81 -23.28
CA VAL A 73 8.07 -18.06 -23.48
C VAL A 73 8.94 -19.04 -24.26
N CYS A 74 9.45 -20.05 -23.58
CA CYS A 74 10.24 -21.10 -24.20
C CYS A 74 10.05 -22.45 -23.50
N ASP A 75 10.16 -23.56 -24.24
CA ASP A 75 10.17 -24.90 -23.63
C ASP A 75 11.56 -25.22 -23.08
N LYS A 76 11.75 -24.99 -21.78
CA LYS A 76 13.00 -25.23 -21.06
C LYS A 76 13.47 -26.71 -21.08
N ARG A 77 12.70 -27.64 -21.63
CA ARG A 77 13.11 -29.05 -21.82
C ARG A 77 13.89 -29.24 -23.09
N THR A 78 13.72 -28.38 -24.10
CA THR A 78 14.44 -28.43 -25.38
C THR A 78 15.82 -27.76 -25.29
N LYS A 79 16.73 -28.12 -26.19
CA LYS A 79 18.05 -27.48 -26.29
C LYS A 79 17.92 -25.99 -26.66
N GLU A 80 17.03 -25.67 -27.56
CA GLU A 80 16.76 -24.30 -28.01
C GLU A 80 16.16 -23.45 -26.87
N GLY A 81 15.12 -23.97 -26.18
CA GLY A 81 14.50 -23.25 -25.07
C GLY A 81 15.45 -23.02 -23.88
N LYS A 82 16.35 -23.99 -23.61
CA LYS A 82 17.43 -23.80 -22.61
C LYS A 82 18.38 -22.68 -23.03
N ALA A 83 18.75 -22.61 -24.30
CA ALA A 83 19.63 -21.52 -24.79
C ALA A 83 18.95 -20.15 -24.72
N ILE A 84 17.67 -20.04 -25.09
CA ILE A 84 16.89 -18.79 -24.95
C ILE A 84 16.86 -18.36 -23.50
N TYR A 85 16.52 -19.27 -22.59
CA TYR A 85 16.43 -18.93 -21.16
C TYR A 85 17.81 -18.59 -20.56
N ALA A 86 18.87 -19.25 -20.96
CA ALA A 86 20.24 -18.93 -20.50
C ALA A 86 20.63 -17.51 -20.94
N ASN A 87 20.42 -17.15 -22.20
CA ASN A 87 20.67 -15.78 -22.67
C ASN A 87 19.84 -14.74 -21.93
N TYR A 88 18.58 -15.06 -21.62
CA TYR A 88 17.72 -14.17 -20.82
C TYR A 88 18.32 -13.94 -19.43
N LEU A 89 18.79 -14.98 -18.75
CA LEU A 89 19.41 -14.87 -17.42
C LEU A 89 20.64 -13.98 -17.41
N GLU A 90 21.44 -13.99 -18.49
CA GLU A 90 22.60 -13.08 -18.64
C GLU A 90 22.20 -11.61 -18.72
N THR A 91 20.98 -11.33 -19.18
CA THR A 91 20.46 -9.96 -19.29
C THR A 91 19.64 -9.51 -18.08
N LEU A 92 19.39 -10.41 -17.12
CA LEU A 92 18.45 -10.15 -16.01
C LEU A 92 18.90 -8.99 -15.10
N ASN A 93 20.22 -8.88 -14.82
CA ASN A 93 20.83 -7.74 -14.09
C ASN A 93 20.09 -7.35 -12.80
N ASN A 94 19.78 -8.31 -11.95
CA ASN A 94 19.03 -8.12 -10.67
C ASN A 94 17.60 -7.58 -10.84
N ARG A 95 17.02 -7.57 -12.04
CA ARG A 95 15.62 -7.22 -12.25
C ARG A 95 14.70 -8.34 -11.76
N THR A 96 13.51 -7.94 -11.33
CA THR A 96 12.46 -8.89 -10.91
C THR A 96 11.87 -9.58 -12.14
N GLU A 97 11.91 -10.91 -12.15
CA GLU A 97 11.28 -11.71 -13.22
C GLU A 97 9.76 -11.67 -13.11
N ILE A 98 9.09 -11.43 -14.23
CA ILE A 98 7.64 -11.50 -14.34
C ILE A 98 7.24 -12.39 -15.52
N THR A 99 6.10 -13.06 -15.43
CA THR A 99 5.59 -13.84 -16.56
C THR A 99 5.03 -12.94 -17.66
N GLU A 100 5.06 -13.40 -18.92
CA GLU A 100 4.43 -12.69 -20.02
C GLU A 100 2.93 -12.46 -19.78
N SER A 101 2.25 -13.47 -19.21
CA SER A 101 0.83 -13.37 -18.85
C SER A 101 0.55 -12.28 -17.83
N ASP A 102 1.40 -12.12 -16.79
CA ASP A 102 1.24 -11.06 -15.81
C ASP A 102 1.53 -9.69 -16.41
N TYR A 103 2.53 -9.60 -17.29
CA TYR A 103 2.85 -8.38 -18.01
C TYR A 103 1.68 -7.93 -18.90
N GLU A 104 1.17 -8.82 -19.76
CA GLU A 104 0.03 -8.53 -20.64
C GLU A 104 -1.20 -8.08 -19.85
N LYS A 105 -1.48 -8.77 -18.74
CA LYS A 105 -2.58 -8.42 -17.85
C LYS A 105 -2.37 -7.05 -17.21
N ALA A 106 -1.18 -6.75 -16.73
CA ALA A 106 -0.85 -5.46 -16.11
C ALA A 106 -0.93 -4.32 -17.15
N VAL A 107 -0.49 -4.57 -18.39
CA VAL A 107 -0.63 -3.64 -19.52
C VAL A 107 -2.11 -3.37 -19.82
N ALA A 108 -2.96 -4.39 -19.89
CA ALA A 108 -4.39 -4.22 -20.11
C ALA A 108 -5.07 -3.41 -18.98
N MET A 109 -4.67 -3.62 -17.74
CA MET A 109 -5.14 -2.82 -16.59
C MET A 109 -4.68 -1.36 -16.71
N ARG A 110 -3.41 -1.11 -17.02
CA ARG A 110 -2.88 0.24 -17.29
C ARG A 110 -3.68 0.93 -18.38
N ASP A 111 -3.89 0.27 -19.50
CA ASP A 111 -4.59 0.84 -20.65
C ASP A 111 -6.04 1.18 -20.31
N THR A 112 -6.70 0.36 -19.52
CA THR A 112 -8.06 0.64 -19.02
C THR A 112 -8.07 1.86 -18.09
N VAL A 113 -7.15 1.97 -17.15
CA VAL A 113 -7.02 3.14 -16.27
C VAL A 113 -6.74 4.40 -17.10
N MET A 114 -5.79 4.33 -18.04
CA MET A 114 -5.38 5.48 -18.86
C MET A 114 -6.40 5.86 -19.95
N SER A 115 -7.31 4.96 -20.31
CA SER A 115 -8.44 5.28 -21.18
C SER A 115 -9.53 6.11 -20.49
N ASN A 116 -9.58 6.08 -19.16
CA ASN A 116 -10.48 6.93 -18.37
C ASN A 116 -9.93 8.36 -18.33
N PRO A 117 -10.61 9.37 -18.92
CA PRO A 117 -10.07 10.73 -19.03
C PRO A 117 -9.79 11.38 -17.67
N LYS A 118 -10.59 11.06 -16.63
CA LYS A 118 -10.41 11.63 -15.30
C LYS A 118 -9.20 10.99 -14.60
N ALA A 119 -9.07 9.65 -14.66
CA ALA A 119 -7.89 8.97 -14.12
C ALA A 119 -6.60 9.46 -14.81
N LYS A 120 -6.60 9.50 -16.14
CA LYS A 120 -5.47 10.03 -16.92
C LYS A 120 -5.09 11.45 -16.50
N SER A 121 -6.08 12.33 -16.34
CA SER A 121 -5.85 13.73 -15.90
C SER A 121 -5.25 13.82 -14.50
N LEU A 122 -5.63 12.93 -13.58
CA LEU A 122 -5.11 12.85 -12.22
C LEU A 122 -3.69 12.28 -12.18
N LEU A 123 -3.40 11.30 -13.03
CA LEU A 123 -2.11 10.59 -13.06
C LEU A 123 -1.04 11.30 -13.91
N THR A 124 -1.42 12.24 -14.80
CA THR A 124 -0.47 12.96 -15.65
C THR A 124 0.06 14.20 -14.96
N GLY A 125 1.39 14.34 -14.89
CA GLY A 125 2.07 15.44 -14.17
C GLY A 125 2.16 15.22 -12.67
N GLY A 126 2.48 16.27 -11.91
CA GLY A 126 2.67 16.19 -10.45
C GLY A 126 3.91 15.42 -10.01
N THR A 127 3.94 14.98 -8.74
CA THR A 127 5.03 14.19 -8.17
C THR A 127 4.59 12.76 -7.90
N THR A 128 5.48 11.79 -8.13
CA THR A 128 5.21 10.36 -7.98
C THR A 128 6.17 9.78 -6.95
N GLU A 129 5.71 8.85 -6.12
CA GLU A 129 6.53 8.06 -5.22
C GLU A 129 7.52 8.94 -4.40
N THR A 130 7.00 10.02 -3.83
CA THR A 130 7.78 10.96 -3.02
C THR A 130 7.50 10.71 -1.54
N SER A 131 8.54 10.59 -0.74
CA SER A 131 8.44 10.32 0.69
C SER A 131 8.41 11.62 1.49
N TYR A 132 7.46 11.70 2.40
CA TYR A 132 7.26 12.81 3.32
C TYR A 132 7.50 12.35 4.75
N TYR A 133 8.34 13.10 5.48
CA TYR A 133 8.69 12.82 6.86
C TYR A 133 8.31 14.01 7.75
N TRP A 134 7.70 13.73 8.89
CA TRP A 134 7.33 14.75 9.87
C TRP A 134 7.40 14.19 11.30
N ASN A 135 7.49 15.06 12.27
CA ASN A 135 7.24 14.68 13.65
C ASN A 135 5.77 14.91 13.96
N ASP A 136 5.09 13.91 14.48
CA ASP A 136 3.73 14.05 14.99
C ASP A 136 3.68 15.16 16.04
N SER A 137 2.75 16.10 15.89
CA SER A 137 2.72 17.31 16.74
C SER A 137 2.31 17.03 18.19
N ARG A 138 1.64 15.91 18.43
CA ARG A 138 1.11 15.51 19.73
C ARG A 138 2.12 14.67 20.52
N THR A 139 2.81 13.78 19.85
CA THR A 139 3.70 12.77 20.47
C THR A 139 5.19 12.99 20.20
N GLY A 140 5.53 13.78 19.20
CA GLY A 140 6.91 13.96 18.75
C GLY A 140 7.47 12.79 17.92
N VAL A 141 6.71 11.71 17.74
CA VAL A 141 7.13 10.52 16.98
C VAL A 141 7.46 10.91 15.55
N LEU A 142 8.59 10.42 15.05
CA LEU A 142 8.92 10.55 13.62
C LEU A 142 7.98 9.65 12.80
N CYS A 143 7.30 10.26 11.85
CA CYS A 143 6.31 9.64 10.99
C CYS A 143 6.71 9.77 9.53
N LYS A 144 6.22 8.86 8.70
CA LYS A 144 6.46 8.89 7.25
C LYS A 144 5.26 8.43 6.45
N CYS A 145 5.12 8.99 5.23
CA CYS A 145 4.22 8.49 4.21
C CYS A 145 4.84 8.62 2.82
N ARG A 146 4.34 7.83 1.87
CA ARG A 146 4.78 7.85 0.48
C ARG A 146 3.57 7.66 -0.42
N PRO A 147 2.92 8.76 -0.80
CA PRO A 147 1.83 8.72 -1.77
C PRO A 147 2.29 8.22 -3.13
N ASP A 148 1.46 7.43 -3.80
CA ASP A 148 1.67 7.03 -5.18
C ASP A 148 1.81 8.26 -6.09
N LYS A 149 0.92 9.25 -5.89
CA LYS A 149 0.89 10.47 -6.68
C LYS A 149 0.38 11.67 -5.87
N VAL A 150 1.00 12.83 -6.09
CA VAL A 150 0.44 14.13 -5.69
C VAL A 150 0.29 14.99 -6.92
N ASN A 151 -0.94 15.37 -7.25
CA ASN A 151 -1.23 16.16 -8.44
C ASN A 151 -2.48 17.02 -8.23
N LYS A 152 -2.46 18.26 -8.76
CA LYS A 152 -3.59 19.20 -8.71
C LYS A 152 -4.16 19.43 -7.31
N GLY A 153 -3.30 19.43 -6.29
CA GLY A 153 -3.70 19.59 -4.90
C GLY A 153 -4.23 18.32 -4.23
N TYR A 154 -4.42 17.22 -4.96
CA TYR A 154 -4.89 15.94 -4.42
C TYR A 154 -3.75 14.97 -4.16
N ILE A 155 -3.90 14.17 -3.12
CA ILE A 155 -3.14 12.94 -2.92
C ILE A 155 -3.92 11.83 -3.62
N ILE A 156 -3.26 11.05 -4.45
CA ILE A 156 -3.88 10.02 -5.30
C ILE A 156 -3.18 8.70 -5.03
N ASP A 157 -3.97 7.67 -4.87
CA ASP A 157 -3.50 6.32 -4.57
C ASP A 157 -4.19 5.31 -5.50
N LEU A 158 -3.39 4.49 -6.15
CA LEU A 158 -3.84 3.46 -7.08
C LEU A 158 -4.07 2.15 -6.34
N LYS A 159 -5.24 1.56 -6.49
CA LYS A 159 -5.57 0.28 -5.86
C LYS A 159 -5.95 -0.78 -6.89
N THR A 160 -5.23 -1.90 -6.88
CA THR A 160 -5.69 -3.11 -7.59
C THR A 160 -6.64 -3.88 -6.66
N THR A 161 -7.86 -4.13 -7.10
CA THR A 161 -8.91 -4.74 -6.26
C THR A 161 -9.57 -5.95 -6.93
N GLY A 162 -10.29 -6.74 -6.15
CA GLY A 162 -11.17 -7.80 -6.66
C GLY A 162 -12.53 -7.28 -7.12
N ASP A 163 -12.98 -6.15 -6.55
CA ASP A 163 -14.26 -5.50 -6.84
C ASP A 163 -14.11 -3.99 -6.68
N ALA A 164 -14.21 -3.27 -7.78
CA ALA A 164 -14.13 -1.81 -7.83
C ALA A 164 -15.51 -1.13 -7.76
N SER A 165 -16.60 -1.89 -7.59
CA SER A 165 -17.93 -1.30 -7.37
C SER A 165 -17.98 -0.47 -6.09
N PRO A 166 -18.91 0.49 -5.95
CA PRO A 166 -19.04 1.29 -4.74
C PRO A 166 -19.17 0.45 -3.45
N SER A 167 -19.94 -0.65 -3.49
CA SER A 167 -20.11 -1.55 -2.33
C SER A 167 -18.85 -2.39 -2.06
N GLY A 168 -18.21 -2.93 -3.11
CA GLY A 168 -16.99 -3.73 -2.99
C GLY A 168 -15.81 -2.90 -2.52
N PHE A 169 -15.64 -1.70 -3.07
CA PHE A 169 -14.55 -0.82 -2.67
C PHE A 169 -14.78 -0.21 -1.28
N ALA A 170 -16.03 0.07 -0.87
CA ALA A 170 -16.33 0.48 0.50
C ALA A 170 -15.97 -0.60 1.52
N LYS A 171 -16.17 -1.88 1.19
CA LYS A 171 -15.69 -2.99 2.02
C LYS A 171 -14.16 -3.00 2.09
N SER A 172 -13.48 -2.86 0.95
CA SER A 172 -12.01 -2.78 0.90
C SER A 172 -11.47 -1.57 1.68
N LEU A 173 -12.17 -0.41 1.64
CA LEU A 173 -11.84 0.78 2.40
C LEU A 173 -11.76 0.49 3.91
N ASN A 174 -12.71 -0.32 4.42
CA ASN A 174 -12.74 -0.76 5.81
C ASN A 174 -11.69 -1.86 6.07
N ASP A 175 -11.72 -2.95 5.33
CA ASP A 175 -10.95 -4.17 5.60
C ASP A 175 -9.42 -3.93 5.54
N TYR A 176 -8.97 -3.03 4.65
CA TYR A 176 -7.57 -2.63 4.52
C TYR A 176 -7.24 -1.29 5.18
N ARG A 177 -8.19 -0.73 5.94
CA ARG A 177 -8.02 0.56 6.63
C ARG A 177 -7.52 1.68 5.69
N TYR A 178 -8.05 1.76 4.47
CA TYR A 178 -7.65 2.79 3.51
C TYR A 178 -8.08 4.20 3.96
N HIS A 179 -9.12 4.33 4.78
CA HIS A 179 -9.51 5.56 5.44
C HIS A 179 -8.42 6.07 6.40
N VAL A 180 -7.72 5.16 7.09
CA VAL A 180 -6.54 5.50 7.91
C VAL A 180 -5.38 5.94 7.02
N GLN A 181 -5.16 5.26 5.88
CA GLN A 181 -4.15 5.68 4.91
C GLN A 181 -4.43 7.09 4.39
N ALA A 182 -5.66 7.38 4.01
CA ALA A 182 -6.05 8.69 3.54
C ALA A 182 -5.76 9.78 4.58
N ALA A 183 -6.23 9.60 5.81
CA ALA A 183 -6.00 10.53 6.91
C ALA A 183 -4.50 10.74 7.21
N TRP A 184 -3.73 9.64 7.26
CA TRP A 184 -2.31 9.66 7.53
C TRP A 184 -1.52 10.41 6.46
N TYR A 185 -1.85 10.18 5.20
CA TYR A 185 -1.16 10.81 4.07
C TYR A 185 -1.53 12.29 3.93
N LEU A 186 -2.80 12.65 4.14
CA LEU A 186 -3.24 14.06 4.17
C LEU A 186 -2.49 14.82 5.26
N ARG A 187 -2.47 14.30 6.50
CA ARG A 187 -1.74 14.86 7.64
C ARG A 187 -0.24 14.97 7.35
N GLY A 188 0.37 13.91 6.85
CA GLY A 188 1.80 13.85 6.58
C GLY A 188 2.24 14.83 5.51
N TYR A 189 1.48 14.93 4.43
CA TYR A 189 1.74 15.90 3.37
C TYR A 189 1.66 17.34 3.89
N GLU A 190 0.57 17.69 4.59
CA GLU A 190 0.39 19.04 5.16
C GLU A 190 1.49 19.34 6.19
N ALA A 191 1.80 18.40 7.06
CA ALA A 191 2.85 18.58 8.07
C ALA A 191 4.23 18.80 7.44
N ALA A 192 4.58 18.07 6.38
CA ALA A 192 5.88 18.17 5.73
C ALA A 192 6.01 19.41 4.84
N THR A 193 4.96 19.75 4.09
CA THR A 193 4.98 20.82 3.09
C THR A 193 4.49 22.16 3.61
N GLY A 194 3.59 22.18 4.59
CA GLY A 194 2.83 23.34 5.01
C GLY A 194 1.64 23.65 4.09
N ILE A 195 1.35 22.79 3.10
CA ILE A 195 0.27 22.96 2.14
C ILE A 195 -0.83 21.97 2.46
N LYS A 196 -2.04 22.47 2.73
CA LYS A 196 -3.22 21.61 2.94
C LYS A 196 -3.66 21.00 1.61
N PRO A 197 -3.74 19.65 1.48
CA PRO A 197 -4.27 19.02 0.28
C PRO A 197 -5.78 19.27 0.12
N GLU A 198 -6.26 19.30 -1.12
CA GLU A 198 -7.69 19.38 -1.46
C GLU A 198 -8.47 18.10 -1.07
N GLY A 199 -7.79 16.98 -0.97
CA GLY A 199 -8.37 15.72 -0.58
C GLY A 199 -7.56 14.50 -1.01
N PHE A 200 -8.11 13.31 -0.70
CA PHE A 200 -7.51 12.03 -1.05
C PHE A 200 -8.40 11.28 -2.05
N ILE A 201 -7.79 10.82 -3.14
CA ILE A 201 -8.48 10.13 -4.24
C ILE A 201 -7.90 8.71 -4.38
N PHE A 202 -8.80 7.73 -4.42
CA PHE A 202 -8.48 6.36 -4.82
C PHE A 202 -8.83 6.16 -6.28
N ILE A 203 -7.91 5.56 -7.05
CA ILE A 203 -8.19 5.03 -8.39
C ILE A 203 -8.16 3.50 -8.24
N ALA A 204 -9.33 2.87 -8.23
CA ALA A 204 -9.49 1.44 -8.08
C ALA A 204 -9.62 0.77 -9.43
N VAL A 205 -8.80 -0.26 -9.71
CA VAL A 205 -8.88 -1.06 -10.93
C VAL A 205 -9.01 -2.54 -10.59
N GLU A 206 -9.97 -3.22 -11.21
CA GLU A 206 -10.19 -4.64 -10.99
C GLU A 206 -9.10 -5.50 -11.61
N LYS A 207 -8.75 -6.60 -10.90
CA LYS A 207 -7.77 -7.60 -11.37
C LYS A 207 -8.31 -8.58 -12.43
N LYS A 208 -9.62 -8.51 -12.76
CA LYS A 208 -10.27 -9.38 -13.75
C LYS A 208 -10.83 -8.53 -14.88
N ALA A 209 -10.74 -9.06 -16.10
CA ALA A 209 -11.34 -8.42 -17.26
C ALA A 209 -12.85 -8.19 -17.05
N PRO A 210 -13.38 -7.05 -17.48
CA PRO A 210 -12.76 -6.03 -18.34
C PRO A 210 -11.89 -4.98 -17.61
N TYR A 211 -11.40 -5.26 -16.40
CA TYR A 211 -10.56 -4.37 -15.58
C TYR A 211 -11.25 -3.06 -15.22
N SER A 212 -12.50 -3.15 -14.81
CA SER A 212 -13.33 -1.99 -14.49
C SER A 212 -12.62 -1.04 -13.53
N THR A 213 -12.63 0.25 -13.89
CA THR A 213 -11.94 1.29 -13.12
C THR A 213 -12.95 2.25 -12.52
N ALA A 214 -12.80 2.55 -11.23
CA ALA A 214 -13.58 3.53 -10.52
C ALA A 214 -12.67 4.54 -9.80
N ILE A 215 -13.19 5.76 -9.59
CA ILE A 215 -12.47 6.84 -8.93
C ILE A 215 -13.31 7.29 -7.74
N TYR A 216 -12.71 7.28 -6.55
CA TYR A 216 -13.38 7.62 -5.31
C TYR A 216 -12.63 8.72 -4.58
N VAL A 217 -13.35 9.68 -4.03
CA VAL A 217 -12.81 10.62 -3.05
C VAL A 217 -13.08 10.05 -1.66
N CYS A 218 -12.05 10.01 -0.81
CA CYS A 218 -12.26 9.73 0.60
C CYS A 218 -13.05 10.90 1.20
N ASN A 219 -14.26 10.65 1.70
CA ASN A 219 -15.07 11.70 2.30
C ASN A 219 -14.53 12.10 3.70
N ASP A 220 -14.95 13.29 4.16
CA ASP A 220 -14.46 13.88 5.40
C ASP A 220 -14.74 12.97 6.62
N ILE A 221 -15.92 12.35 6.69
CA ILE A 221 -16.30 11.46 7.81
C ILE A 221 -15.35 10.26 7.87
N SER A 222 -15.07 9.62 6.73
CA SER A 222 -14.12 8.50 6.68
C SER A 222 -12.70 8.94 7.04
N ALA A 223 -12.27 10.11 6.56
CA ALA A 223 -10.96 10.66 6.90
C ALA A 223 -10.84 11.01 8.40
N GLU A 224 -11.90 11.56 9.02
CA GLU A 224 -11.93 11.84 10.45
C GLU A 224 -11.88 10.55 11.31
N ILE A 225 -12.60 9.50 10.89
CA ILE A 225 -12.51 8.19 11.55
C ILE A 225 -11.08 7.66 11.44
N GLY A 226 -10.50 7.69 10.24
CA GLY A 226 -9.13 7.26 9.99
C GLY A 226 -8.10 8.05 10.79
N ALA A 227 -8.30 9.35 10.98
CA ALA A 227 -7.43 10.19 11.79
C ALA A 227 -7.45 9.79 13.28
N ARG A 228 -8.63 9.50 13.82
CA ARG A 228 -8.77 9.02 15.22
C ARG A 228 -8.12 7.66 15.42
N GLU A 229 -8.31 6.74 14.47
CA GLU A 229 -7.66 5.43 14.54
C GLU A 229 -6.13 5.56 14.44
N ALA A 230 -5.61 6.39 13.54
CA ALA A 230 -4.18 6.66 13.44
C ALA A 230 -3.60 7.25 14.75
N ASP A 231 -4.36 8.12 15.44
CA ASP A 231 -3.96 8.68 16.73
C ASP A 231 -3.89 7.60 17.81
N GLN A 232 -4.86 6.68 17.86
CA GLN A 232 -4.85 5.55 18.78
C GLN A 232 -3.65 4.62 18.52
N ASP A 233 -3.36 4.32 17.26
CA ASP A 233 -2.23 3.46 16.90
C ASP A 233 -0.88 4.09 17.27
N ILE A 234 -0.73 5.42 17.10
CA ILE A 234 0.46 6.15 17.55
C ILE A 234 0.58 6.16 19.08
N ASP A 235 -0.52 6.28 19.81
CA ASP A 235 -0.51 6.20 21.26
C ASP A 235 -0.07 4.82 21.75
N ILE A 236 -0.52 3.75 21.09
CA ILE A 236 -0.03 2.38 21.32
C ILE A 236 1.49 2.31 21.08
N PHE A 237 1.98 2.86 19.95
CA PHE A 237 3.41 2.89 19.65
C PHE A 237 4.22 3.57 20.77
N VAL A 238 3.76 4.73 21.23
CA VAL A 238 4.42 5.50 22.32
C VAL A 238 4.45 4.68 23.60
N SER A 239 3.30 4.16 24.05
CA SER A 239 3.18 3.36 25.26
C SER A 239 4.10 2.13 25.22
N CYS A 240 4.10 1.39 24.11
CA CYS A 240 4.97 0.23 23.95
C CYS A 240 6.45 0.59 23.91
N SER A 241 6.78 1.72 23.27
CA SER A 241 8.17 2.19 23.17
C SER A 241 8.72 2.66 24.53
N GLU A 242 7.90 3.34 25.33
CA GLU A 242 8.28 3.84 26.65
C GLU A 242 8.39 2.72 27.69
N SER A 243 7.44 1.77 27.66
CA SER A 243 7.41 0.64 28.59
C SER A 243 8.34 -0.51 28.21
N GLY A 244 8.73 -0.60 26.92
CA GLY A 244 9.40 -1.77 26.35
C GLY A 244 8.49 -3.00 26.23
N ASN A 245 7.20 -2.88 26.58
CA ASN A 245 6.22 -3.98 26.54
C ASN A 245 5.42 -3.97 25.24
N TRP A 246 5.85 -4.77 24.28
CA TRP A 246 5.16 -5.00 22.99
C TRP A 246 4.23 -6.19 23.14
N TYR A 247 3.02 -5.95 23.66
CA TYR A 247 2.07 -6.99 24.07
C TYR A 247 1.36 -7.65 22.87
N GLY A 248 1.00 -8.93 23.08
CA GLY A 248 0.18 -9.73 22.18
C GLY A 248 -1.32 -9.50 22.43
N TYR A 249 -2.14 -10.43 21.93
CA TYR A 249 -3.62 -10.33 21.99
C TYR A 249 -4.19 -10.26 23.41
N GLY A 250 -3.47 -10.73 24.43
CA GLY A 250 -3.88 -10.62 25.85
C GLY A 250 -3.76 -9.21 26.43
N GLY A 251 -3.35 -8.21 25.63
CA GLY A 251 -3.13 -6.84 26.09
C GLY A 251 -1.89 -6.70 26.98
N GLU A 252 -1.71 -5.51 27.54
CA GLU A 252 -0.53 -5.17 28.38
C GLU A 252 -0.31 -6.12 29.58
N LYS A 253 -1.39 -6.66 30.13
CA LYS A 253 -1.37 -7.55 31.30
C LYS A 253 -1.37 -9.04 30.92
N ASN A 254 -1.38 -9.37 29.65
CA ASN A 254 -1.47 -10.72 29.14
C ASN A 254 -2.64 -11.52 29.75
N GLU A 255 -3.82 -10.92 29.74
CA GLU A 255 -5.02 -11.48 30.37
C GLU A 255 -5.63 -12.63 29.56
N VAL A 256 -6.30 -13.56 30.26
CA VAL A 256 -7.12 -14.59 29.65
C VAL A 256 -8.41 -13.94 29.13
N MET A 257 -8.65 -14.06 27.83
CA MET A 257 -9.82 -13.49 27.16
C MET A 257 -10.94 -14.52 27.00
N SER A 258 -12.18 -14.08 27.16
CA SER A 258 -13.36 -14.86 26.76
C SER A 258 -13.54 -14.75 25.23
N ILE A 259 -13.91 -15.85 24.59
CA ILE A 259 -14.18 -15.89 23.16
C ILE A 259 -15.56 -16.49 22.91
N ASP A 260 -16.34 -15.84 22.06
CA ASP A 260 -17.64 -16.29 21.60
C ASP A 260 -17.62 -16.71 20.13
N LEU A 261 -18.65 -17.42 19.71
CA LEU A 261 -18.87 -17.70 18.28
C LEU A 261 -19.11 -16.37 17.53
N PRO A 262 -18.73 -16.31 16.23
CA PRO A 262 -18.99 -15.14 15.41
C PRO A 262 -20.48 -14.73 15.44
N GLN A 263 -20.73 -13.42 15.46
CA GLN A 263 -22.08 -12.84 15.58
C GLN A 263 -23.08 -13.37 14.53
N TRP A 264 -22.61 -13.70 13.32
CA TRP A 264 -23.48 -14.27 12.29
C TRP A 264 -23.95 -15.69 12.63
N VAL A 265 -23.15 -16.47 13.36
CA VAL A 265 -23.55 -17.80 13.87
C VAL A 265 -24.57 -17.64 14.99
N LEU A 266 -24.30 -16.73 15.94
CA LEU A 266 -25.21 -16.48 17.06
C LEU A 266 -26.56 -15.99 16.59
N LYS A 267 -26.63 -15.12 15.58
CA LYS A 267 -27.89 -14.62 14.98
C LYS A 267 -28.68 -15.72 14.28
N GLN A 268 -28.04 -16.77 13.74
CA GLN A 268 -28.72 -17.90 13.12
C GLN A 268 -29.37 -18.85 14.16
N GLN A 269 -28.87 -18.81 15.39
CA GLN A 269 -29.38 -19.65 16.47
C GLN A 269 -30.45 -18.95 17.34
N ALA A 270 -30.66 -17.65 17.16
CA ALA A 270 -31.63 -16.84 17.90
C ALA A 270 -33.03 -16.76 17.23
N ILE A 271 -33.37 -17.69 16.33
CA ILE A 271 -34.66 -17.79 15.63
C ILE A 271 -35.48 -18.90 16.26
#